data_0020a68251997a28e839b9a73de6f2a3
#
_entry.id   0020a68251997a28e839b9a73de6f2a3
#
_cell.length_a   1.000
_cell.length_b   1.000
_cell.length_c   1.000
_cell.angle_alpha   90.00
_cell.angle_beta   90.00
_cell.angle_gamma   90.00
#
_symmetry.space_group_name_H-M   'P 1'
#
loop_
_entity.id
_entity.type
_entity.pdbx_description
1 polymer ?
#
loop_
_entity_poly.entity_id
_entity_poly.type
_entity_poly.pdbx_seq_one_letter_code
_entity_poly.pdbx_strand_id
1 'polypeptide(L)'
;MSACGQAAKQEPIVSASTELHQVDLVSAGTLVFDLASVPAYSGQPYAIVNDNKPYFTDADLTAVSFETYSDLDSLGRCGVAYASVGKDLMPTEERGSIGQVKPSGWHTIKYDNVDGKYLYNRCHLIGYQLTAENANEKNLITGTRYLNVQGMLSFENMAADYVKETGNHVLYRVTPVFEGSNLVASGVLMEAESVEDKGEGILCCVYVYNVQPGININYATGDSSASGTNKTAVTEQATQAVTQAASQQTSTESYILNTNTKKFHRPSCSSVKQMKESNKKSSSESRDALIAAGYDPCKKCNP
;
A
#
# COMPACT_ATOMS: atom_id res chain seq x y z
N MET A 1 75.09 23.27 -1.75
CA MET A 1 73.86 23.73 -1.05
C MET A 1 72.70 23.21 -1.87
N SER A 2 72.10 22.15 -1.37
CA SER A 2 70.97 21.46 -2.01
C SER A 2 69.64 22.11 -1.65
N ALA A 3 68.84 22.41 -2.61
CA ALA A 3 67.43 22.76 -2.41
C ALA A 3 66.54 21.56 -2.84
N CYS A 4 65.87 20.98 -1.86
CA CYS A 4 64.85 19.95 -2.04
C CYS A 4 63.53 20.61 -2.50
N GLY A 5 63.06 20.20 -3.67
CA GLY A 5 61.71 20.49 -4.14
C GLY A 5 60.74 19.44 -3.59
N GLN A 6 59.74 19.91 -2.84
CA GLN A 6 58.59 19.04 -2.42
C GLN A 6 57.57 19.00 -3.53
N ALA A 7 57.27 17.77 -4.00
CA ALA A 7 56.16 17.51 -4.90
C ALA A 7 54.88 17.41 -4.09
N ALA A 8 53.88 18.21 -4.43
CA ALA A 8 52.51 18.13 -3.87
C ALA A 8 51.83 16.88 -4.40
N LYS A 9 51.38 16.02 -3.48
CA LYS A 9 50.52 14.91 -3.78
C LYS A 9 49.10 15.41 -4.02
N GLN A 10 48.59 15.23 -5.21
CA GLN A 10 47.15 15.32 -5.52
C GLN A 10 46.42 14.14 -4.93
N GLU A 11 45.48 14.39 -4.05
CA GLU A 11 44.50 13.39 -3.59
C GLU A 11 43.46 13.15 -4.67
N PRO A 12 42.99 11.88 -4.86
CA PRO A 12 41.96 11.60 -5.84
C PRO A 12 40.60 12.07 -5.35
N ILE A 13 39.87 12.76 -6.24
CA ILE A 13 38.47 13.13 -6.06
C ILE A 13 37.66 11.85 -5.97
N VAL A 14 37.17 11.52 -4.77
CA VAL A 14 36.23 10.44 -4.55
C VAL A 14 34.88 10.87 -5.12
N SER A 15 34.49 10.26 -6.20
CA SER A 15 33.15 10.34 -6.78
C SER A 15 32.14 9.86 -5.76
N ALA A 16 31.18 10.72 -5.41
CA ALA A 16 30.06 10.32 -4.53
C ALA A 16 29.24 9.23 -5.22
N SER A 17 29.45 8.00 -4.79
CA SER A 17 28.54 6.90 -5.11
C SER A 17 27.20 7.16 -4.42
N THR A 18 26.14 7.13 -5.21
CA THR A 18 24.75 7.18 -4.73
C THR A 18 24.55 5.97 -3.81
N GLU A 19 24.49 6.21 -2.51
CA GLU A 19 24.13 5.18 -1.53
C GLU A 19 22.67 4.80 -1.75
N LEU A 20 22.48 3.59 -2.26
CA LEU A 20 21.18 2.93 -2.32
C LEU A 20 20.71 2.68 -0.89
N HIS A 21 19.64 3.33 -0.49
CA HIS A 21 19.05 3.13 0.84
C HIS A 21 18.32 1.80 0.86
N GLN A 22 18.98 0.80 1.46
CA GLN A 22 18.36 -0.46 1.82
C GLN A 22 17.46 -0.26 3.04
N VAL A 23 16.20 -0.63 2.93
CA VAL A 23 15.34 -0.79 4.10
C VAL A 23 15.66 -2.16 4.69
N ASP A 24 16.40 -2.19 5.79
CA ASP A 24 16.70 -3.43 6.50
C ASP A 24 15.42 -4.00 7.10
N LEU A 25 14.86 -5.02 6.46
CA LEU A 25 13.81 -5.85 7.04
C LEU A 25 14.45 -6.75 8.08
N VAL A 26 14.34 -6.38 9.35
CA VAL A 26 14.92 -7.15 10.46
C VAL A 26 14.05 -8.36 10.75
N SER A 27 14.39 -9.50 10.17
CA SER A 27 14.28 -10.82 10.74
C SER A 27 15.18 -11.79 9.97
N ALA A 28 15.84 -12.68 10.65
CA ALA A 28 16.95 -13.52 10.25
C ALA A 28 16.76 -14.23 8.90
N GLY A 29 17.26 -13.65 7.81
CA GLY A 29 17.27 -14.28 6.48
C GLY A 29 17.14 -13.28 5.36
N THR A 30 18.21 -12.63 5.07
CA THR A 30 18.63 -11.85 3.90
C THR A 30 17.72 -11.88 2.65
N LEU A 31 16.53 -11.32 2.70
CA LEU A 31 15.84 -10.85 1.49
C LEU A 31 15.53 -9.37 1.70
N VAL A 32 16.21 -8.54 0.93
CA VAL A 32 16.12 -7.09 1.01
C VAL A 32 15.10 -6.62 -0.01
N PHE A 33 14.04 -5.95 0.47
CA PHE A 33 13.14 -5.24 -0.42
C PHE A 33 13.89 -4.08 -1.08
N ASP A 34 13.89 -4.07 -2.42
CA ASP A 34 14.52 -3.01 -3.21
C ASP A 34 13.44 -2.11 -3.83
N LEU A 35 13.35 -0.87 -3.34
CA LEU A 35 12.42 0.13 -3.89
C LEU A 35 12.67 0.40 -5.39
N ALA A 36 13.90 0.26 -5.86
CA ALA A 36 14.22 0.45 -7.28
C ALA A 36 13.57 -0.61 -8.18
N SER A 37 13.17 -1.77 -7.62
CA SER A 37 12.44 -2.80 -8.35
C SER A 37 10.95 -2.53 -8.48
N VAL A 38 10.41 -1.56 -7.72
CA VAL A 38 8.99 -1.20 -7.75
C VAL A 38 8.69 -0.38 -9.00
N PRO A 39 7.68 -0.75 -9.81
CA PRO A 39 7.28 0.06 -10.95
C PRO A 39 6.93 1.49 -10.53
N ALA A 40 7.22 2.47 -11.38
CA ALA A 40 6.74 3.83 -11.14
C ALA A 40 5.19 3.87 -11.09
N TYR A 41 4.64 4.75 -10.25
CA TYR A 41 3.19 4.95 -10.17
C TYR A 41 2.58 5.25 -11.55
N SER A 42 1.60 4.46 -11.96
CA SER A 42 0.93 4.56 -13.26
C SER A 42 -0.59 4.64 -13.18
N GLY A 43 -1.12 5.07 -12.02
CA GLY A 43 -2.56 5.21 -11.79
C GLY A 43 -3.19 4.10 -10.94
N GLN A 44 -2.45 3.01 -10.67
CA GLN A 44 -2.92 1.97 -9.75
C GLN A 44 -2.43 2.25 -8.33
N PRO A 45 -3.26 2.04 -7.29
CA PRO A 45 -2.89 2.39 -5.91
C PRO A 45 -1.76 1.54 -5.34
N TYR A 46 -1.49 0.38 -5.90
CA TYR A 46 -0.42 -0.52 -5.48
C TYR A 46 0.19 -1.27 -6.68
N ALA A 47 1.36 -1.84 -6.46
CA ALA A 47 2.01 -2.80 -7.34
C ALA A 47 2.25 -4.12 -6.59
N ILE A 48 2.05 -5.24 -7.26
CA ILE A 48 2.48 -6.54 -6.76
C ILE A 48 4.00 -6.60 -6.86
N VAL A 49 4.66 -7.02 -5.77
CA VAL A 49 6.10 -7.18 -5.70
C VAL A 49 6.46 -8.60 -5.27
N ASN A 50 7.70 -9.03 -5.50
CA ASN A 50 8.19 -10.35 -5.13
C ASN A 50 7.27 -11.51 -5.56
N ASP A 51 6.71 -11.45 -6.77
CA ASP A 51 5.75 -12.46 -7.28
C ASP A 51 4.56 -12.72 -6.33
N ASN A 52 4.13 -11.70 -5.61
CA ASN A 52 3.08 -11.74 -4.58
C ASN A 52 3.40 -12.63 -3.37
N LYS A 53 4.67 -12.94 -3.13
CA LYS A 53 5.11 -13.76 -1.99
C LYS A 53 5.69 -12.86 -0.89
N PRO A 54 5.18 -12.94 0.33
CA PRO A 54 5.80 -12.28 1.48
C PRO A 54 7.26 -12.72 1.68
N TYR A 55 8.04 -11.87 2.31
CA TYR A 55 9.41 -12.21 2.74
C TYR A 55 9.43 -12.93 4.10
N PHE A 56 8.36 -13.66 4.43
CA PHE A 56 8.32 -14.52 5.62
C PHE A 56 9.01 -15.84 5.33
N THR A 57 9.55 -16.44 6.38
CA THR A 57 10.05 -17.81 6.38
C THR A 57 9.05 -18.72 7.11
N ASP A 58 9.12 -20.01 6.90
CA ASP A 58 8.27 -20.98 7.63
C ASP A 58 8.42 -20.85 9.16
N ALA A 59 9.58 -20.36 9.65
CA ALA A 59 9.82 -20.13 11.06
C ALA A 59 9.11 -18.88 11.61
N ASP A 60 8.72 -17.95 10.75
CA ASP A 60 7.99 -16.75 11.15
C ASP A 60 6.48 -17.05 11.34
N LEU A 61 5.96 -18.09 10.66
CA LEU A 61 4.55 -18.45 10.73
C LEU A 61 4.19 -19.00 12.10
N THR A 62 3.41 -18.24 12.87
CA THR A 62 2.99 -18.63 14.22
C THR A 62 1.52 -18.35 14.44
N ALA A 63 0.81 -19.35 14.97
CA ALA A 63 -0.58 -19.22 15.44
C ALA A 63 -0.67 -18.66 16.88
N VAL A 64 0.41 -18.08 17.40
CA VAL A 64 0.39 -17.33 18.65
C VAL A 64 0.26 -15.86 18.31
N SER A 65 -0.85 -15.26 18.74
CA SER A 65 -1.11 -13.83 18.50
C SER A 65 -0.04 -12.95 19.12
N PHE A 66 0.44 -12.00 18.36
CA PHE A 66 1.35 -10.95 18.84
C PHE A 66 1.21 -9.70 17.96
N GLU A 67 1.63 -8.56 18.49
CA GLU A 67 1.85 -7.34 17.74
C GLU A 67 3.11 -6.64 18.22
N THR A 68 3.85 -6.05 17.31
CA THR A 68 5.07 -5.30 17.60
C THR A 68 5.18 -4.09 16.66
N TYR A 69 5.73 -3.00 17.19
CA TYR A 69 5.94 -1.75 16.48
C TYR A 69 7.36 -1.27 16.75
N SER A 70 8.13 -1.06 15.68
CA SER A 70 9.48 -0.53 15.81
C SER A 70 9.48 0.84 16.48
N ASP A 71 10.53 1.17 17.22
CA ASP A 71 10.71 2.51 17.73
C ASP A 71 10.80 3.53 16.58
N LEU A 72 10.39 4.76 16.87
CA LEU A 72 10.57 5.85 15.92
C LEU A 72 12.08 6.09 15.72
N ASP A 73 12.45 6.38 14.48
CA ASP A 73 13.83 6.75 14.19
C ASP A 73 14.17 8.17 14.67
N SER A 74 15.42 8.62 14.44
CA SER A 74 15.88 9.95 14.84
C SER A 74 15.14 11.11 14.17
N LEU A 75 14.39 10.86 13.11
CA LEU A 75 13.53 11.84 12.42
C LEU A 75 12.05 11.72 12.86
N GLY A 76 11.75 10.86 13.83
CA GLY A 76 10.39 10.62 14.31
C GLY A 76 9.52 9.81 13.31
N ARG A 77 10.15 9.03 12.43
CA ARG A 77 9.46 8.20 11.43
C ARG A 77 9.19 6.80 11.98
N CYS A 78 8.03 6.24 11.63
CA CYS A 78 7.71 4.85 11.96
C CYS A 78 8.63 3.87 11.24
N GLY A 79 8.99 2.78 11.93
CA GLY A 79 9.58 1.60 11.32
C GLY A 79 8.52 0.53 11.02
N VAL A 80 8.93 -0.72 11.07
CA VAL A 80 8.06 -1.88 10.78
C VAL A 80 6.99 -2.04 11.85
N ALA A 81 5.75 -2.27 11.41
CA ALA A 81 4.66 -2.80 12.21
C ALA A 81 4.42 -4.26 11.81
N TYR A 82 4.38 -5.18 12.80
CA TYR A 82 4.36 -6.62 12.55
C TYR A 82 3.48 -7.34 13.57
N ALA A 83 2.60 -8.21 13.10
CA ALA A 83 1.67 -8.94 13.94
C ALA A 83 1.36 -10.33 13.39
N SER A 84 1.11 -11.29 14.27
CA SER A 84 0.28 -12.45 13.95
C SER A 84 -1.13 -12.15 14.45
N VAL A 85 -2.00 -11.78 13.51
CA VAL A 85 -3.34 -11.31 13.81
C VAL A 85 -4.25 -12.49 14.06
N GLY A 86 -4.59 -12.74 15.31
CA GLY A 86 -5.65 -13.65 15.73
C GLY A 86 -6.91 -12.90 16.13
N LYS A 87 -8.00 -13.62 16.32
CA LYS A 87 -9.29 -13.04 16.72
C LYS A 87 -9.25 -12.32 18.07
N ASP A 88 -8.35 -12.71 18.94
CA ASP A 88 -8.14 -12.16 20.29
C ASP A 88 -7.51 -10.76 20.27
N LEU A 89 -6.80 -10.38 19.19
CA LEU A 89 -6.27 -9.03 19.01
C LEU A 89 -7.30 -8.06 18.41
N MET A 90 -8.36 -8.58 17.78
CA MET A 90 -9.33 -7.74 17.11
C MET A 90 -10.14 -6.87 18.09
N PRO A 91 -10.57 -5.66 17.68
CA PRO A 91 -11.25 -4.75 18.60
C PRO A 91 -12.56 -5.31 19.11
N THR A 92 -12.78 -5.17 20.41
CA THR A 92 -14.05 -5.41 21.11
C THR A 92 -14.78 -4.10 21.44
N GLU A 93 -14.12 -2.96 21.24
CA GLU A 93 -14.62 -1.62 21.51
C GLU A 93 -14.61 -0.74 20.26
N GLU A 94 -15.34 0.37 20.29
CA GLU A 94 -15.31 1.34 19.21
C GLU A 94 -13.99 2.10 19.16
N ARG A 95 -13.57 2.46 17.95
CA ARG A 95 -12.34 3.20 17.71
C ARG A 95 -12.38 4.58 18.38
N GLY A 96 -11.35 4.88 19.16
CA GLY A 96 -11.14 6.17 19.80
C GLY A 96 -10.58 7.24 18.86
N SER A 97 -10.43 8.47 19.37
CA SER A 97 -9.79 9.57 18.63
C SER A 97 -8.28 9.38 18.53
N ILE A 98 -7.74 9.68 17.37
CA ILE A 98 -6.28 9.66 17.08
C ILE A 98 -5.74 11.05 16.67
N GLY A 99 -6.57 12.10 16.84
CA GLY A 99 -6.26 13.45 16.37
C GLY A 99 -5.03 14.09 17.01
N GLN A 100 -4.66 13.66 18.21
CA GLN A 100 -3.49 14.15 18.96
C GLN A 100 -2.15 13.68 18.37
N VAL A 101 -2.11 12.53 17.68
CA VAL A 101 -0.88 12.03 17.06
C VAL A 101 -0.57 12.83 15.80
N LYS A 102 0.66 13.27 15.67
CA LYS A 102 1.17 13.97 14.48
C LYS A 102 2.39 13.21 13.97
N PRO A 103 2.21 12.31 13.00
CA PRO A 103 3.32 11.58 12.41
C PRO A 103 4.34 12.52 11.73
N SER A 104 5.52 12.03 11.41
CA SER A 104 6.53 12.80 10.67
C SER A 104 5.93 13.40 9.39
N GLY A 105 6.30 14.64 9.04
CA GLY A 105 5.78 15.35 7.87
C GLY A 105 4.28 15.67 7.89
N TRP A 106 3.63 15.66 9.07
CA TRP A 106 2.19 15.92 9.20
C TRP A 106 1.81 17.37 8.91
N HIS A 107 0.88 17.55 7.96
CA HIS A 107 0.18 18.81 7.69
C HIS A 107 -1.32 18.60 7.62
N THR A 108 -2.08 19.62 8.07
CA THR A 108 -3.54 19.63 7.89
C THR A 108 -3.88 20.44 6.65
N ILE A 109 -3.99 19.78 5.51
CA ILE A 109 -4.19 20.41 4.19
C ILE A 109 -5.45 19.85 3.56
N LYS A 110 -6.20 20.73 2.88
CA LYS A 110 -7.44 20.37 2.17
C LYS A 110 -7.35 20.72 0.69
N TYR A 111 -7.95 19.83 -0.13
CA TYR A 111 -8.14 20.02 -1.57
C TYR A 111 -9.55 19.58 -1.95
N ASP A 112 -10.20 20.33 -2.84
CA ASP A 112 -11.58 20.02 -3.27
C ASP A 112 -11.69 18.74 -4.10
N ASN A 113 -10.62 18.35 -4.78
CA ASN A 113 -10.53 17.13 -5.58
C ASN A 113 -10.11 15.88 -4.78
N VAL A 114 -9.95 15.98 -3.46
CA VAL A 114 -9.67 14.84 -2.57
C VAL A 114 -10.94 14.41 -1.87
N ASP A 115 -11.23 13.11 -1.86
CA ASP A 115 -12.35 12.54 -1.11
C ASP A 115 -12.25 12.90 0.38
N GLY A 116 -13.32 13.44 0.97
CA GLY A 116 -13.32 13.98 2.33
C GLY A 116 -12.49 15.25 2.50
N LYS A 117 -11.94 15.80 1.41
CA LYS A 117 -11.15 17.03 1.30
C LYS A 117 -9.76 17.02 1.96
N TYR A 118 -9.54 16.26 3.01
CA TYR A 118 -8.24 16.19 3.70
C TYR A 118 -7.25 15.32 2.92
N LEU A 119 -6.12 15.93 2.50
CA LEU A 119 -5.06 15.22 1.80
C LEU A 119 -4.50 14.07 2.63
N TYR A 120 -4.11 14.39 3.86
CA TYR A 120 -3.47 13.42 4.75
C TYR A 120 -4.44 12.84 5.78
N ASN A 121 -4.29 11.55 5.99
CA ASN A 121 -4.84 10.78 7.07
C ASN A 121 -3.71 10.37 8.03
N ARG A 122 -4.02 10.21 9.30
CA ARG A 122 -3.20 9.43 10.22
C ARG A 122 -3.45 7.98 9.85
N CYS A 123 -2.59 7.48 8.96
CA CYS A 123 -2.76 6.17 8.37
C CYS A 123 -2.14 5.14 9.29
N HIS A 124 -2.94 4.19 9.79
CA HIS A 124 -2.40 3.06 10.52
C HIS A 124 -1.58 2.18 9.58
N LEU A 125 -0.44 1.69 10.04
CA LEU A 125 0.30 0.63 9.37
C LEU A 125 -0.45 -0.70 9.52
N ILE A 126 -0.80 -1.08 10.75
CA ILE A 126 -1.75 -2.16 11.01
C ILE A 126 -3.07 -1.53 11.43
N GLY A 127 -4.13 -1.75 10.65
CA GLY A 127 -5.44 -1.12 10.86
C GLY A 127 -6.06 -1.49 12.21
N TYR A 128 -6.79 -0.54 12.82
CA TYR A 128 -7.49 -0.74 14.09
C TYR A 128 -8.35 -2.02 14.13
N GLN A 129 -8.95 -2.36 13.01
CA GLN A 129 -9.79 -3.56 12.87
C GLN A 129 -9.03 -4.89 13.04
N LEU A 130 -7.69 -4.88 12.97
CA LEU A 130 -6.84 -6.06 13.06
C LEU A 130 -6.31 -6.29 14.48
N THR A 131 -5.86 -5.22 15.17
CA THR A 131 -5.17 -5.35 16.46
C THR A 131 -5.70 -4.42 17.54
N ALA A 132 -6.82 -3.72 17.32
CA ALA A 132 -7.38 -2.75 18.25
C ALA A 132 -6.42 -1.59 18.65
N GLU A 133 -5.23 -1.52 18.04
CA GLU A 133 -4.25 -0.49 18.34
C GLU A 133 -4.71 0.86 17.81
N ASN A 134 -4.98 1.82 18.70
CA ASN A 134 -5.68 3.05 18.31
C ASN A 134 -4.73 4.24 18.05
N ALA A 135 -4.15 4.82 19.09
CA ALA A 135 -3.42 6.08 19.04
C ALA A 135 -1.90 5.91 19.22
N ASN A 136 -1.37 4.79 18.81
CA ASN A 136 0.04 4.47 18.87
C ASN A 136 0.81 5.26 17.80
N GLU A 137 1.73 6.14 18.24
CA GLU A 137 2.56 6.94 17.34
C GLU A 137 3.48 6.10 16.46
N LYS A 138 3.85 4.88 16.89
CA LYS A 138 4.69 3.92 16.14
C LYS A 138 3.92 3.17 15.06
N ASN A 139 2.59 3.29 15.05
CA ASN A 139 1.69 2.66 14.09
C ASN A 139 0.97 3.66 13.16
N LEU A 140 1.33 4.95 13.23
CA LEU A 140 0.65 6.00 12.47
C LEU A 140 1.64 6.77 11.59
N ILE A 141 1.39 6.79 10.29
CA ILE A 141 2.16 7.58 9.33
C ILE A 141 1.32 8.70 8.70
N THR A 142 2.00 9.70 8.13
CA THR A 142 1.37 10.69 7.24
C THR A 142 1.09 10.02 5.90
N GLY A 143 -0.10 9.47 5.76
CA GLY A 143 -0.56 8.80 4.54
C GLY A 143 -1.59 9.65 3.80
N THR A 144 -1.58 9.61 2.47
CA THR A 144 -2.61 10.27 1.68
C THR A 144 -3.96 9.59 1.84
N ARG A 145 -5.04 10.30 1.53
CA ARG A 145 -6.38 9.70 1.46
C ARG A 145 -6.41 8.53 0.47
N TYR A 146 -5.70 8.65 -0.64
CA TYR A 146 -5.61 7.63 -1.68
C TYR A 146 -4.86 6.38 -1.20
N LEU A 147 -3.69 6.53 -0.57
CA LEU A 147 -2.97 5.43 0.07
C LEU A 147 -3.89 4.66 1.04
N ASN A 148 -4.54 5.41 1.96
CA ASN A 148 -5.32 4.82 3.04
C ASN A 148 -6.55 4.06 2.53
N VAL A 149 -7.31 4.65 1.59
CA VAL A 149 -8.63 4.13 1.20
C VAL A 149 -8.59 3.29 -0.07
N GLN A 150 -7.83 3.71 -1.07
CA GLN A 150 -7.74 2.98 -2.33
C GLN A 150 -6.62 1.93 -2.30
N GLY A 151 -5.58 2.18 -1.52
CA GLY A 151 -4.42 1.29 -1.41
C GLY A 151 -4.59 0.24 -0.30
N MET A 152 -4.47 0.65 0.96
CA MET A 152 -4.32 -0.28 2.09
C MET A 152 -5.61 -0.99 2.51
N LEU A 153 -6.74 -0.28 2.53
CA LEU A 153 -8.00 -0.75 3.13
C LEU A 153 -8.49 -2.10 2.58
N SER A 154 -8.26 -2.39 1.32
CA SER A 154 -8.69 -3.67 0.72
C SER A 154 -7.93 -4.86 1.30
N PHE A 155 -6.64 -4.71 1.57
CA PHE A 155 -5.80 -5.74 2.18
C PHE A 155 -6.08 -5.90 3.68
N GLU A 156 -6.34 -4.79 4.38
CA GLU A 156 -6.78 -4.82 5.78
C GLU A 156 -8.11 -5.56 5.92
N ASN A 157 -9.09 -5.26 5.05
CA ASN A 157 -10.39 -5.92 5.06
C ASN A 157 -10.26 -7.42 4.75
N MET A 158 -9.41 -7.80 3.78
CA MET A 158 -9.14 -9.18 3.43
C MET A 158 -8.61 -9.97 4.64
N ALA A 159 -7.62 -9.42 5.34
CA ALA A 159 -7.07 -10.04 6.54
C ALA A 159 -8.11 -10.13 7.67
N ALA A 160 -8.84 -9.03 7.93
CA ALA A 160 -9.86 -8.99 8.97
C ALA A 160 -11.01 -9.98 8.71
N ASP A 161 -11.47 -10.09 7.48
CA ASP A 161 -12.57 -10.99 7.12
C ASP A 161 -12.11 -12.45 7.22
N TYR A 162 -10.88 -12.77 6.78
CA TYR A 162 -10.32 -14.12 6.93
C TYR A 162 -10.25 -14.56 8.40
N VAL A 163 -9.68 -13.71 9.29
CA VAL A 163 -9.59 -14.01 10.73
C VAL A 163 -10.96 -14.21 11.34
N LYS A 164 -11.96 -13.37 10.99
CA LYS A 164 -13.33 -13.48 11.51
C LYS A 164 -14.05 -14.74 11.06
N GLU A 165 -13.85 -15.13 9.78
CA GLU A 165 -14.57 -16.24 9.17
C GLU A 165 -13.98 -17.60 9.56
N THR A 166 -12.66 -17.69 9.65
CA THR A 166 -11.94 -18.95 9.89
C THR A 166 -11.56 -19.16 11.36
N GLY A 167 -11.29 -18.08 12.09
CA GLY A 167 -10.65 -18.10 13.40
C GLY A 167 -9.15 -18.37 13.35
N ASN A 168 -8.57 -18.50 12.16
CA ASN A 168 -7.14 -18.68 11.91
C ASN A 168 -6.40 -17.35 11.99
N HIS A 169 -5.07 -17.43 12.06
CA HIS A 169 -4.18 -16.26 12.14
C HIS A 169 -3.73 -15.80 10.75
N VAL A 170 -3.45 -14.51 10.67
CA VAL A 170 -2.76 -13.90 9.52
C VAL A 170 -1.47 -13.25 10.02
N LEU A 171 -0.33 -13.74 9.54
CA LEU A 171 0.93 -13.03 9.72
C LEU A 171 0.91 -11.80 8.81
N TYR A 172 1.04 -10.61 9.40
CA TYR A 172 0.81 -9.33 8.75
C TYR A 172 1.93 -8.36 9.08
N ARG A 173 2.60 -7.83 8.06
CA ARG A 173 3.70 -6.88 8.23
C ARG A 173 3.53 -5.70 7.30
N VAL A 174 3.73 -4.50 7.83
CA VAL A 174 3.73 -3.27 7.05
C VAL A 174 5.01 -2.50 7.33
N THR A 175 5.76 -2.24 6.28
CA THR A 175 7.01 -1.51 6.32
C THR A 175 6.86 -0.19 5.58
N PRO A 176 6.86 0.96 6.26
CA PRO A 176 6.88 2.24 5.58
C PRO A 176 8.25 2.48 4.93
N VAL A 177 8.24 2.95 3.69
CA VAL A 177 9.45 3.13 2.88
C VAL A 177 9.75 4.62 2.77
N PHE A 178 10.83 5.05 3.40
CA PHE A 178 11.31 6.44 3.36
C PHE A 178 12.57 6.54 2.50
N GLU A 179 12.66 7.56 1.68
CA GLU A 179 13.85 7.83 0.87
C GLU A 179 14.70 8.89 1.58
N GLY A 180 15.94 8.55 1.89
CA GLY A 180 16.87 9.46 2.58
C GLY A 180 16.28 10.05 3.86
N SER A 181 16.30 11.37 3.98
CA SER A 181 15.77 12.13 5.13
C SER A 181 14.31 12.58 4.97
N ASN A 182 13.58 12.03 4.00
CA ASN A 182 12.19 12.37 3.80
C ASN A 182 11.35 12.07 5.05
N LEU A 183 10.46 13.01 5.41
CA LEU A 183 9.58 12.89 6.56
C LEU A 183 8.26 12.16 6.23
N VAL A 184 7.92 12.04 4.94
CA VAL A 184 6.75 11.30 4.46
C VAL A 184 7.24 10.09 3.67
N ALA A 185 6.70 8.92 3.96
CA ALA A 185 7.03 7.70 3.24
C ALA A 185 6.58 7.80 1.78
N SER A 186 7.39 7.31 0.84
CA SER A 186 7.03 7.19 -0.58
C SER A 186 5.92 6.14 -0.80
N GLY A 187 5.80 5.19 0.09
CA GLY A 187 4.78 4.16 0.13
C GLY A 187 4.97 3.22 1.30
N VAL A 188 4.22 2.15 1.31
CA VAL A 188 4.36 1.06 2.28
C VAL A 188 4.45 -0.29 1.58
N LEU A 189 5.35 -1.15 2.04
CA LEU A 189 5.32 -2.58 1.69
C LEU A 189 4.36 -3.26 2.65
N MET A 190 3.32 -3.90 2.10
CA MET A 190 2.35 -4.70 2.86
C MET A 190 2.53 -6.17 2.51
N GLU A 191 2.62 -6.99 3.53
CA GLU A 191 2.80 -8.43 3.43
C GLU A 191 1.79 -9.13 4.31
N ALA A 192 1.14 -10.15 3.79
CA ALA A 192 0.21 -10.97 4.58
C ALA A 192 0.23 -12.42 4.11
N GLU A 193 0.19 -13.33 5.09
CA GLU A 193 0.11 -14.78 4.86
C GLU A 193 -0.76 -15.42 5.93
N SER A 194 -1.72 -16.24 5.53
CA SER A 194 -2.52 -17.03 6.47
C SER A 194 -1.70 -18.18 7.03
N VAL A 195 -1.70 -18.31 8.37
CA VAL A 195 -0.73 -19.12 9.08
C VAL A 195 -1.04 -20.61 9.02
N GLU A 196 -2.24 -21.01 9.45
CA GLU A 196 -2.59 -22.43 9.64
C GLU A 196 -2.71 -23.20 8.32
N ASP A 197 -3.10 -22.51 7.26
CA ASP A 197 -3.22 -23.07 5.91
C ASP A 197 -2.03 -22.71 4.99
N LYS A 198 -0.98 -22.08 5.56
CA LYS A 198 0.29 -21.76 4.87
C LYS A 198 0.08 -20.97 3.57
N GLY A 199 -0.72 -19.92 3.65
CA GLY A 199 -0.94 -19.01 2.54
C GLY A 199 -2.03 -19.44 1.54
N GLU A 200 -2.75 -20.56 1.78
CA GLU A 200 -3.84 -20.97 0.88
C GLU A 200 -5.03 -19.97 0.92
N GLY A 201 -5.31 -19.38 2.09
CA GLY A 201 -6.36 -18.39 2.26
C GLY A 201 -5.94 -16.99 1.92
N ILE A 202 -4.76 -16.56 2.38
CA ILE A 202 -4.16 -15.25 2.12
C ILE A 202 -2.69 -15.39 1.82
N LEU A 203 -2.29 -14.87 0.67
CA LEU A 203 -0.89 -14.68 0.30
C LEU A 203 -0.77 -13.39 -0.48
N CYS A 204 -0.13 -12.35 0.08
CA CYS A 204 0.07 -11.12 -0.64
C CYS A 204 1.35 -10.39 -0.23
N CYS A 205 2.00 -9.79 -1.23
CA CYS A 205 3.15 -8.91 -1.09
C CYS A 205 3.00 -7.76 -2.09
N VAL A 206 2.70 -6.57 -1.58
CA VAL A 206 2.37 -5.41 -2.41
C VAL A 206 3.05 -4.16 -1.89
N TYR A 207 3.49 -3.30 -2.81
CA TYR A 207 3.90 -1.94 -2.50
C TYR A 207 2.75 -0.98 -2.78
N VAL A 208 2.28 -0.28 -1.76
CA VAL A 208 1.19 0.70 -1.86
C VAL A 208 1.78 2.10 -1.92
N TYR A 209 1.44 2.85 -2.99
CA TYR A 209 2.00 4.17 -3.25
C TYR A 209 1.39 5.25 -2.34
N ASN A 210 2.22 6.05 -1.70
CA ASN A 210 1.76 7.21 -0.93
C ASN A 210 1.64 8.45 -1.83
N VAL A 211 0.74 8.40 -2.79
CA VAL A 211 0.45 9.46 -3.74
C VAL A 211 -1.00 9.94 -3.58
N GLN A 212 -1.32 11.08 -4.16
CA GLN A 212 -2.70 11.54 -4.32
C GLN A 212 -2.88 12.06 -5.74
N PRO A 213 -3.75 11.45 -6.57
CA PRO A 213 -4.01 11.93 -7.92
C PRO A 213 -4.38 13.42 -7.95
N GLY A 214 -3.69 14.17 -8.81
CA GLY A 214 -3.90 15.62 -8.94
C GLY A 214 -3.22 16.49 -7.88
N ILE A 215 -2.37 15.90 -7.01
CA ILE A 215 -1.60 16.61 -5.98
C ILE A 215 -0.12 16.24 -6.10
N ASN A 216 0.74 17.25 -6.05
CA ASN A 216 2.19 17.08 -5.88
C ASN A 216 2.53 17.11 -4.40
N ILE A 217 3.30 16.13 -3.93
CA ILE A 217 3.74 15.99 -2.54
C ILE A 217 5.24 16.22 -2.47
N ASN A 218 5.67 17.07 -1.56
CA ASN A 218 7.06 17.17 -1.16
C ASN A 218 7.30 16.17 -0.01
N TYR A 219 7.86 15.02 -0.30
CA TYR A 219 8.09 13.97 0.68
C TYR A 219 9.11 14.36 1.75
N ALA A 220 10.01 15.31 1.46
CA ALA A 220 10.98 15.78 2.44
C ALA A 220 10.31 16.50 3.62
N THR A 221 9.19 17.21 3.36
CA THR A 221 8.55 18.08 4.38
C THR A 221 7.11 17.73 4.67
N GLY A 222 6.40 17.10 3.74
CA GLY A 222 4.95 16.90 3.77
C GLY A 222 4.15 18.05 3.16
N ASP A 223 4.81 19.11 2.66
CA ASP A 223 4.12 20.15 1.91
C ASP A 223 3.53 19.62 0.62
N SER A 224 2.50 20.27 0.11
CA SER A 224 1.85 19.84 -1.10
C SER A 224 1.27 20.99 -1.90
N SER A 225 1.03 20.76 -3.19
CA SER A 225 0.36 21.69 -4.09
C SER A 225 -0.51 20.94 -5.08
N ALA A 226 -1.59 21.57 -5.53
CA ALA A 226 -2.38 21.01 -6.65
C ALA A 226 -1.48 20.87 -7.87
N SER A 227 -1.54 19.70 -8.53
CA SER A 227 -0.91 19.55 -9.85
C SER A 227 -1.66 20.47 -10.79
N GLY A 228 -1.04 21.54 -11.23
CA GLY A 228 -1.65 22.45 -12.20
C GLY A 228 -2.09 21.63 -13.41
N THR A 229 -3.30 21.87 -13.89
CA THR A 229 -3.74 21.41 -15.21
C THR A 229 -2.95 22.17 -16.26
N ASN A 230 -1.68 21.93 -16.41
CA ASN A 230 -0.96 22.26 -17.62
C ASN A 230 -1.36 21.28 -18.70
N LYS A 231 -2.48 21.57 -19.35
CA LYS A 231 -2.64 21.25 -20.75
C LYS A 231 -1.57 22.02 -21.53
N THR A 232 -0.33 21.55 -21.54
CA THR A 232 0.61 21.95 -22.61
C THR A 232 1.82 21.05 -22.60
N ALA A 233 2.13 20.56 -23.78
CA ALA A 233 3.36 19.88 -24.18
C ALA A 233 3.56 18.45 -23.59
N VAL A 234 2.75 17.50 -24.05
CA VAL A 234 3.34 16.26 -24.52
C VAL A 234 4.22 16.66 -25.69
N THR A 235 5.50 16.79 -25.45
CA THR A 235 6.48 16.92 -26.53
C THR A 235 6.40 15.64 -27.34
N GLU A 236 5.94 15.76 -28.58
CA GLU A 236 6.00 14.74 -29.63
C GLU A 236 7.46 14.37 -29.89
N GLN A 237 8.07 13.56 -29.05
CA GLN A 237 9.40 12.99 -29.34
C GLN A 237 9.67 11.66 -28.63
N ALA A 238 8.64 10.85 -28.41
CA ALA A 238 8.80 9.44 -28.03
C ALA A 238 7.79 8.52 -28.76
N THR A 239 7.38 8.89 -29.97
CA THR A 239 6.49 8.06 -30.79
C THR A 239 7.24 7.49 -31.96
N GLN A 240 8.31 6.75 -31.72
CA GLN A 240 8.90 5.84 -32.71
C GLN A 240 9.87 4.82 -32.10
N ALA A 241 9.50 4.08 -31.10
CA ALA A 241 10.23 2.84 -30.76
C ALA A 241 9.52 1.98 -29.69
N VAL A 242 8.23 1.76 -29.72
CA VAL A 242 7.62 0.59 -29.07
C VAL A 242 6.34 0.18 -29.80
N THR A 243 6.52 -0.25 -31.05
CA THR A 243 5.48 -1.01 -31.73
C THR A 243 6.02 -2.40 -31.94
N GLN A 244 6.06 -3.18 -30.86
CA GLN A 244 6.05 -4.66 -30.89
C GLN A 244 6.30 -5.18 -29.48
N ALA A 245 5.28 -5.84 -28.93
CA ALA A 245 5.21 -6.65 -27.75
C ALA A 245 4.40 -6.04 -26.57
N ALA A 246 3.13 -5.80 -26.79
CA ALA A 246 2.14 -5.86 -25.71
C ALA A 246 1.06 -6.84 -26.16
N SER A 247 1.31 -8.12 -25.93
CA SER A 247 0.24 -9.12 -25.92
C SER A 247 -0.64 -8.78 -24.74
N GLN A 248 -1.78 -8.19 -25.03
CA GLN A 248 -2.88 -7.99 -24.09
C GLN A 248 -3.30 -9.34 -23.51
N GLN A 249 -2.96 -9.60 -22.26
CA GLN A 249 -3.79 -10.49 -21.45
C GLN A 249 -4.92 -9.63 -20.86
N THR A 250 -5.96 -9.43 -21.65
CA THR A 250 -7.26 -9.08 -21.13
C THR A 250 -7.81 -10.31 -20.42
N SER A 251 -7.65 -10.38 -19.10
CA SER A 251 -8.53 -11.19 -18.28
C SER A 251 -9.91 -10.53 -18.36
N THR A 252 -10.75 -11.05 -19.22
CA THR A 252 -12.18 -10.71 -19.26
C THR A 252 -12.84 -11.29 -18.01
N GLU A 253 -12.70 -10.62 -16.86
CA GLU A 253 -13.54 -10.92 -15.73
C GLU A 253 -14.98 -10.56 -16.13
N SER A 254 -15.85 -11.56 -16.15
CA SER A 254 -17.28 -11.35 -16.39
C SER A 254 -17.99 -11.19 -15.06
N TYR A 255 -18.83 -10.17 -14.95
CA TYR A 255 -19.64 -9.90 -13.77
C TYR A 255 -21.13 -10.11 -14.06
N ILE A 256 -21.91 -10.43 -13.03
CA ILE A 256 -23.37 -10.45 -13.08
C ILE A 256 -23.88 -9.25 -12.28
N LEU A 257 -24.53 -8.32 -12.96
CA LEU A 257 -25.12 -7.12 -12.38
C LEU A 257 -26.54 -7.42 -11.90
N ASN A 258 -26.86 -6.93 -10.70
CA ASN A 258 -28.25 -6.84 -10.25
C ASN A 258 -28.75 -5.42 -10.55
N THR A 259 -29.56 -5.28 -11.60
CA THR A 259 -30.05 -3.98 -12.06
C THR A 259 -31.00 -3.30 -11.07
N ASN A 260 -31.63 -4.07 -10.18
CA ASN A 260 -32.56 -3.57 -9.16
C ASN A 260 -31.82 -3.05 -7.92
N THR A 261 -30.84 -3.83 -7.41
CA THR A 261 -30.11 -3.45 -6.18
C THR A 261 -28.82 -2.69 -6.48
N LYS A 262 -28.49 -2.49 -7.76
CA LYS A 262 -27.24 -1.84 -8.21
C LYS A 262 -25.99 -2.48 -7.62
N LYS A 263 -25.97 -3.81 -7.50
CA LYS A 263 -24.80 -4.58 -7.08
C LYS A 263 -24.28 -5.46 -8.20
N PHE A 264 -22.97 -5.65 -8.26
CA PHE A 264 -22.35 -6.59 -9.19
C PHE A 264 -21.68 -7.73 -8.43
N HIS A 265 -21.59 -8.88 -9.06
CA HIS A 265 -21.21 -10.16 -8.46
C HIS A 265 -20.28 -10.94 -9.38
N ARG A 266 -19.41 -11.76 -8.82
CA ARG A 266 -18.76 -12.82 -9.60
C ARG A 266 -19.82 -13.84 -10.07
N PRO A 267 -19.69 -14.45 -11.26
CA PRO A 267 -20.66 -15.42 -11.76
C PRO A 267 -20.91 -16.59 -10.81
N SER A 268 -19.89 -17.01 -10.05
CA SER A 268 -19.97 -18.10 -9.07
C SER A 268 -20.69 -17.73 -7.76
N CYS A 269 -21.01 -16.45 -7.53
CA CYS A 269 -21.60 -16.00 -6.29
C CYS A 269 -22.97 -16.65 -6.02
N SER A 270 -23.15 -17.18 -4.81
CA SER A 270 -24.43 -17.80 -4.41
C SER A 270 -25.62 -16.83 -4.47
N SER A 271 -25.38 -15.51 -4.31
CA SER A 271 -26.42 -14.49 -4.45
C SER A 271 -26.94 -14.39 -5.89
N VAL A 272 -26.17 -14.77 -6.91
CA VAL A 272 -26.60 -14.81 -8.30
C VAL A 272 -27.68 -15.87 -8.52
N LYS A 273 -27.58 -17.02 -7.83
CA LYS A 273 -28.60 -18.10 -7.94
C LYS A 273 -29.95 -17.67 -7.39
N GLN A 274 -29.97 -16.74 -6.43
CA GLN A 274 -31.19 -16.24 -5.77
C GLN A 274 -31.77 -15.00 -6.45
N MET A 275 -31.09 -14.47 -7.46
CA MET A 275 -31.50 -13.27 -8.17
C MET A 275 -32.55 -13.61 -9.23
N LYS A 276 -33.61 -12.77 -9.32
CA LYS A 276 -34.59 -12.90 -10.40
C LYS A 276 -33.93 -12.68 -11.76
N GLU A 277 -34.26 -13.51 -12.74
CA GLU A 277 -33.66 -13.40 -14.10
C GLU A 277 -33.85 -12.02 -14.73
N SER A 278 -34.99 -11.38 -14.51
CA SER A 278 -35.27 -10.02 -14.99
C SER A 278 -34.31 -8.94 -14.45
N ASN A 279 -33.61 -9.22 -13.34
CA ASN A 279 -32.68 -8.29 -12.71
C ASN A 279 -31.20 -8.64 -13.00
N LYS A 280 -30.94 -9.74 -13.72
CA LYS A 280 -29.58 -10.17 -14.08
C LYS A 280 -29.15 -9.54 -15.40
N LYS A 281 -27.96 -8.97 -15.40
CA LYS A 281 -27.29 -8.49 -16.61
C LYS A 281 -25.81 -8.91 -16.53
N SER A 282 -25.32 -9.60 -17.56
CA SER A 282 -23.88 -9.89 -17.66
C SER A 282 -23.14 -8.63 -18.11
N SER A 283 -21.94 -8.40 -17.58
CA SER A 283 -21.04 -7.33 -17.98
C SER A 283 -19.60 -7.84 -18.03
N SER A 284 -18.85 -7.35 -19.01
CA SER A 284 -17.39 -7.52 -19.14
C SER A 284 -16.66 -6.21 -18.88
N GLU A 285 -17.35 -5.20 -18.38
CA GLU A 285 -16.73 -3.94 -17.96
C GLU A 285 -15.84 -4.18 -16.74
N SER A 286 -14.78 -3.38 -16.60
CA SER A 286 -13.91 -3.45 -15.44
C SER A 286 -14.67 -3.12 -14.15
N ARG A 287 -14.17 -3.62 -13.02
CA ARG A 287 -14.69 -3.32 -11.68
C ARG A 287 -14.88 -1.82 -11.46
N ASP A 288 -13.88 -1.03 -11.85
CA ASP A 288 -13.89 0.42 -11.66
C ASP A 288 -14.93 1.11 -12.56
N ALA A 289 -15.11 0.62 -13.80
CA ALA A 289 -16.15 1.11 -14.70
C ALA A 289 -17.56 0.84 -14.12
N LEU A 290 -17.76 -0.32 -13.51
CA LEU A 290 -19.03 -0.67 -12.86
C LEU A 290 -19.31 0.21 -11.65
N ILE A 291 -18.28 0.50 -10.83
CA ILE A 291 -18.41 1.44 -9.71
C ILE A 291 -18.72 2.85 -10.20
N ALA A 292 -18.02 3.32 -11.24
CA ALA A 292 -18.30 4.61 -11.87
C ALA A 292 -19.72 4.69 -12.47
N ALA A 293 -20.26 3.54 -12.91
CA ALA A 293 -21.65 3.42 -13.39
C ALA A 293 -22.70 3.32 -12.26
N GLY A 294 -22.27 3.46 -10.99
CA GLY A 294 -23.15 3.46 -9.81
C GLY A 294 -23.54 2.07 -9.33
N TYR A 295 -22.72 1.05 -9.62
CA TYR A 295 -22.90 -0.28 -9.05
C TYR A 295 -21.95 -0.50 -7.87
N ASP A 296 -22.44 -1.11 -6.79
CA ASP A 296 -21.64 -1.52 -5.64
C ASP A 296 -21.16 -2.98 -5.79
N PRO A 297 -19.94 -3.30 -5.35
CA PRO A 297 -19.49 -4.67 -5.27
C PRO A 297 -20.32 -5.47 -4.25
N CYS A 298 -20.63 -6.71 -4.56
CA CYS A 298 -21.31 -7.59 -3.63
C CYS A 298 -20.40 -7.93 -2.46
N LYS A 299 -20.82 -7.62 -1.23
CA LYS A 299 -20.06 -7.90 -0.02
C LYS A 299 -19.78 -9.39 0.24
N LYS A 300 -20.54 -10.30 -0.40
CA LYS A 300 -20.40 -11.75 -0.20
C LYS A 300 -19.34 -12.39 -1.10
N CYS A 301 -19.15 -11.92 -2.31
CA CYS A 301 -18.18 -12.48 -3.24
C CYS A 301 -17.05 -11.53 -3.61
N ASN A 302 -17.08 -10.30 -3.12
CA ASN A 302 -16.14 -9.21 -3.36
C ASN A 302 -15.54 -9.27 -4.80
N PRO A 303 -16.38 -9.01 -5.80
CA PRO A 303 -16.02 -9.15 -7.19
C PRO A 303 -15.01 -8.09 -7.63
#